data_e3e413bde126f5926ccd8997c4d110ae
#
_entry.id   e3e413bde126f5926ccd8997c4d110ae
#
_cell.length_a   1.000
_cell.length_b   1.000
_cell.length_c   1.000
_cell.angle_alpha   90.00
_cell.angle_beta   90.00
_cell.angle_gamma   90.00
#
_symmetry.space_group_name_H-M   'P 1'
#
loop_
_entity.id
_entity.type
_entity.pdbx_description
1 polymer ?
#
loop_
_entity_poly.entity_id
_entity_poly.type
_entity_poly.pdbx_seq_one_letter_code
_entity_poly.pdbx_strand_id
1 'polypeptide(L)'
;SHPAGFHLCDERCAMPGTERFGDDERREVMEVLETGILFRYGHDDLRRDRWNARDMEACVRDYTDADYALAVSSGSTAVACALAAAGIGHGDEVIVPPFTYLATIEAVLLAGGLPVFAEIDDTLCLDASGIEAALTPETKAVLLVHMCGAAADMDPILELCRERDLVLIEDAGQALGAWYHGRSVGLFGA
;
A
#
# COMPACT_ATOMS: atom_id res chain seq x y z
N SER A 1 16.41 -42.65 -18.04
CA SER A 1 15.17 -41.90 -18.29
C SER A 1 14.84 -41.04 -17.07
N HIS A 2 15.25 -39.78 -17.10
CA HIS A 2 14.85 -38.79 -16.11
C HIS A 2 13.50 -38.21 -16.55
N PRO A 3 12.55 -37.99 -15.62
CA PRO A 3 11.30 -37.36 -15.95
C PRO A 3 11.50 -35.86 -16.19
N ALA A 4 10.69 -35.36 -17.08
CA ALA A 4 10.54 -34.02 -17.59
C ALA A 4 11.16 -32.89 -16.77
N GLY A 5 12.07 -32.17 -17.43
CA GLY A 5 12.74 -31.03 -16.86
C GLY A 5 11.76 -29.95 -16.45
N PHE A 6 11.77 -29.59 -15.19
CA PHE A 6 11.47 -28.25 -14.79
C PHE A 6 12.53 -27.37 -15.48
N HIS A 7 12.14 -26.66 -16.52
CA HIS A 7 12.92 -25.54 -16.98
C HIS A 7 12.93 -24.55 -15.80
N LEU A 8 14.08 -24.48 -15.12
CA LEU A 8 14.35 -23.35 -14.24
C LEU A 8 14.09 -22.09 -15.06
N CYS A 9 13.09 -21.32 -14.63
CA CYS A 9 12.85 -20.00 -15.16
C CYS A 9 14.19 -19.26 -15.21
N ASP A 10 14.53 -18.65 -16.32
CA ASP A 10 15.74 -17.82 -16.46
C ASP A 10 15.85 -16.97 -15.19
N GLU A 11 17.02 -16.92 -14.56
CA GLU A 11 17.25 -16.20 -13.30
C GLU A 11 16.74 -14.75 -13.32
N ARG A 12 16.53 -14.19 -14.52
CA ARG A 12 15.90 -12.90 -14.77
C ARG A 12 14.39 -12.86 -14.50
N CYS A 13 13.72 -14.00 -14.40
CA CYS A 13 12.29 -14.11 -14.05
C CYS A 13 12.03 -14.19 -12.55
N ALA A 14 13.07 -14.11 -11.71
CA ALA A 14 12.94 -14.28 -10.26
C ALA A 14 12.28 -13.09 -9.55
N MET A 15 12.22 -11.91 -10.21
CA MET A 15 11.57 -10.71 -9.66
C MET A 15 10.62 -10.10 -10.68
N PRO A 16 9.33 -9.93 -10.35
CA PRO A 16 8.36 -9.26 -11.22
C PRO A 16 8.85 -7.86 -11.61
N GLY A 17 8.75 -7.53 -12.90
CA GLY A 17 9.14 -6.22 -13.44
C GLY A 17 10.58 -6.11 -13.92
N THR A 18 11.47 -7.10 -13.62
CA THR A 18 12.87 -7.03 -14.09
C THR A 18 12.99 -7.06 -15.61
N GLU A 19 12.03 -7.64 -16.31
CA GLU A 19 11.94 -7.66 -17.77
C GLU A 19 11.69 -6.27 -18.38
N ARG A 20 11.26 -5.31 -17.56
CA ARG A 20 11.04 -3.90 -17.96
C ARG A 20 12.25 -3.01 -17.73
N PHE A 21 13.26 -3.50 -16.98
CA PHE A 21 14.47 -2.73 -16.74
C PHE A 21 15.30 -2.60 -18.02
N GLY A 22 15.38 -1.37 -18.52
CA GLY A 22 16.04 -1.02 -19.77
C GLY A 22 17.01 0.16 -19.64
N ASP A 23 17.24 0.80 -20.78
CA ASP A 23 18.14 1.95 -20.84
C ASP A 23 17.52 3.22 -20.25
N ASP A 24 16.18 3.30 -20.20
CA ASP A 24 15.48 4.43 -19.60
C ASP A 24 15.69 4.46 -18.09
N GLU A 25 15.50 3.35 -17.40
CA GLU A 25 15.72 3.24 -15.96
C GLU A 25 17.20 3.49 -15.60
N ARG A 26 18.11 2.95 -16.43
CA ARG A 26 19.56 3.19 -16.24
C ARG A 26 19.90 4.65 -16.38
N ARG A 27 19.36 5.34 -17.38
CA ARG A 27 19.57 6.77 -17.59
C ARG A 27 19.10 7.58 -16.38
N GLU A 28 17.89 7.36 -15.88
CA GLU A 28 17.33 8.09 -14.75
C GLU A 28 18.18 7.88 -13.47
N VAL A 29 18.62 6.64 -13.22
CA VAL A 29 19.51 6.36 -12.08
C VAL A 29 20.87 7.04 -12.25
N MET A 30 21.47 6.98 -13.44
CA MET A 30 22.77 7.60 -13.71
C MET A 30 22.72 9.11 -13.56
N GLU A 31 21.66 9.78 -14.02
CA GLU A 31 21.49 11.22 -13.84
C GLU A 31 21.47 11.63 -12.37
N VAL A 32 20.80 10.85 -11.51
CA VAL A 32 20.82 11.09 -10.05
C VAL A 32 22.22 10.92 -9.49
N LEU A 33 22.94 9.88 -9.89
CA LEU A 33 24.32 9.64 -9.44
C LEU A 33 25.28 10.74 -9.91
N GLU A 34 25.11 11.27 -11.11
CA GLU A 34 25.91 12.38 -11.65
C GLU A 34 25.70 13.69 -10.89
N THR A 35 24.49 13.96 -10.42
CA THR A 35 24.24 15.13 -9.55
C THR A 35 24.77 14.93 -8.16
N GLY A 36 24.82 13.67 -7.68
CA GLY A 36 25.18 13.31 -6.32
C GLY A 36 24.13 13.72 -5.28
N ILE A 37 22.96 14.22 -5.70
CA ILE A 37 21.90 14.70 -4.81
C ILE A 37 20.88 13.59 -4.56
N LEU A 38 21.04 12.89 -3.44
CA LEU A 38 20.18 11.77 -3.03
C LEU A 38 19.05 12.19 -2.07
N PHE A 39 18.98 13.45 -1.70
CA PHE A 39 17.95 13.99 -0.81
C PHE A 39 16.70 14.38 -1.57
N ARG A 40 15.53 14.21 -0.95
CA ARG A 40 14.24 14.62 -1.54
C ARG A 40 14.04 16.14 -1.58
N TYR A 41 14.76 16.91 -0.78
CA TYR A 41 14.64 18.35 -0.60
C TYR A 41 15.98 19.07 -0.67
N GLY A 42 15.94 20.38 -0.90
CA GLY A 42 17.14 21.23 -0.96
C GLY A 42 17.98 21.01 -2.23
N HIS A 43 19.08 21.74 -2.32
CA HIS A 43 20.08 21.65 -3.39
C HIS A 43 19.54 21.99 -4.80
N ASP A 44 18.60 22.92 -4.91
CA ASP A 44 17.89 23.26 -6.14
C ASP A 44 18.86 23.62 -7.27
N ASP A 45 19.89 24.41 -6.98
CA ASP A 45 20.89 24.84 -7.95
C ASP A 45 21.73 23.69 -8.53
N LEU A 46 21.82 22.56 -7.82
CA LEU A 46 22.64 21.41 -8.21
C LEU A 46 21.84 20.29 -8.87
N ARG A 47 20.50 20.31 -8.77
CA ARG A 47 19.63 19.25 -9.25
C ARG A 47 19.39 19.25 -10.75
N ARG A 48 19.84 20.26 -11.48
CA ARG A 48 19.56 20.39 -12.93
C ARG A 48 18.07 20.26 -13.25
N ASP A 49 17.19 20.81 -12.40
CA ASP A 49 15.73 20.73 -12.48
C ASP A 49 15.16 19.28 -12.42
N ARG A 50 15.89 18.33 -11.82
CA ARG A 50 15.46 16.93 -11.66
C ARG A 50 14.95 16.67 -10.25
N TRP A 51 13.69 16.26 -10.16
CA TRP A 51 13.00 16.00 -8.90
C TRP A 51 12.27 14.65 -8.90
N ASN A 52 12.97 13.58 -9.29
CA ASN A 52 12.39 12.28 -9.60
C ASN A 52 11.35 11.78 -8.59
N ALA A 53 11.57 11.96 -7.27
CA ALA A 53 10.57 11.59 -6.27
C ALA A 53 9.30 12.44 -6.34
N ARG A 54 9.42 13.77 -6.57
CA ARG A 54 8.26 14.68 -6.73
C ARG A 54 7.52 14.41 -8.02
N ASP A 55 8.25 14.10 -9.09
CA ASP A 55 7.67 13.77 -10.40
C ASP A 55 6.90 12.45 -10.31
N MET A 56 7.44 11.44 -9.60
CA MET A 56 6.73 10.20 -9.31
C MET A 56 5.46 10.44 -8.48
N GLU A 57 5.54 11.25 -7.43
CA GLU A 57 4.38 11.62 -6.61
C GLU A 57 3.30 12.32 -7.45
N ALA A 58 3.70 13.22 -8.36
CA ALA A 58 2.78 13.88 -9.28
C ALA A 58 2.13 12.86 -10.24
N CYS A 59 2.92 11.96 -10.82
CA CYS A 59 2.38 10.91 -11.70
C CYS A 59 1.37 10.01 -10.98
N VAL A 60 1.67 9.58 -9.74
CA VAL A 60 0.74 8.76 -8.96
C VAL A 60 -0.54 9.53 -8.66
N ARG A 61 -0.43 10.76 -8.22
CA ARG A 61 -1.58 11.63 -7.95
C ARG A 61 -2.46 11.81 -9.18
N ASP A 62 -1.85 12.15 -10.31
CA ASP A 62 -2.57 12.39 -11.56
C ASP A 62 -3.21 11.10 -12.11
N TYR A 63 -2.55 9.94 -11.92
CA TYR A 63 -3.07 8.64 -12.35
C TYR A 63 -4.25 8.16 -11.51
N THR A 64 -4.21 8.40 -10.20
CA THR A 64 -5.24 7.92 -9.25
C THR A 64 -6.33 8.94 -8.96
N ASP A 65 -6.15 10.20 -9.39
CA ASP A 65 -7.00 11.35 -9.00
C ASP A 65 -6.96 11.64 -7.50
N ALA A 66 -5.79 11.44 -6.87
CA ALA A 66 -5.56 11.73 -5.47
C ALA A 66 -5.19 13.20 -5.26
N ASP A 67 -5.63 13.80 -4.16
CA ASP A 67 -5.24 15.17 -3.79
C ASP A 67 -3.76 15.26 -3.42
N TYR A 68 -3.24 14.22 -2.78
CA TYR A 68 -1.86 14.16 -2.29
C TYR A 68 -1.22 12.80 -2.57
N ALA A 69 0.09 12.81 -2.77
CA ALA A 69 0.92 11.60 -2.81
C ALA A 69 2.26 11.89 -2.13
N LEU A 70 2.75 10.93 -1.38
CA LEU A 70 4.04 11.00 -0.71
C LEU A 70 4.80 9.69 -0.92
N ALA A 71 5.97 9.78 -1.55
CA ALA A 71 6.86 8.65 -1.70
C ALA A 71 7.64 8.39 -0.41
N VAL A 72 7.62 7.15 0.03
CA VAL A 72 8.39 6.67 1.19
C VAL A 72 9.27 5.48 0.78
N SER A 73 10.12 5.01 1.67
CA SER A 73 11.14 4.01 1.36
C SER A 73 10.59 2.60 1.04
N SER A 74 9.37 2.28 1.48
CA SER A 74 8.74 0.98 1.23
C SER A 74 7.23 1.02 1.51
N GLY A 75 6.49 0.03 1.02
CA GLY A 75 5.08 -0.17 1.36
C GLY A 75 4.86 -0.35 2.87
N SER A 76 5.73 -1.09 3.56
CA SER A 76 5.67 -1.24 5.02
C SER A 76 5.75 0.11 5.74
N THR A 77 6.67 0.99 5.28
CA THR A 77 6.78 2.36 5.81
C THR A 77 5.53 3.18 5.49
N ALA A 78 4.94 3.00 4.31
CA ALA A 78 3.71 3.71 3.93
C ALA A 78 2.55 3.37 4.87
N VAL A 79 2.30 2.08 5.12
CA VAL A 79 1.26 1.62 6.03
C VAL A 79 1.51 2.11 7.46
N ALA A 80 2.76 2.00 7.95
CA ALA A 80 3.12 2.50 9.28
C ALA A 80 2.91 4.01 9.42
N CYS A 81 3.26 4.79 8.38
CA CYS A 81 3.01 6.24 8.35
C CYS A 81 1.51 6.56 8.35
N ALA A 82 0.70 5.82 7.59
CA ALA A 82 -0.74 6.02 7.54
C ALA A 82 -1.39 5.74 8.91
N LEU A 83 -1.02 4.64 9.56
CA LEU A 83 -1.48 4.31 10.91
C LEU A 83 -1.08 5.37 11.95
N ALA A 84 0.17 5.83 11.90
CA ALA A 84 0.63 6.90 12.79
C ALA A 84 -0.10 8.23 12.54
N ALA A 85 -0.36 8.57 11.26
CA ALA A 85 -1.11 9.77 10.89
C ALA A 85 -2.58 9.67 11.34
N ALA A 86 -3.16 8.47 11.34
CA ALA A 86 -4.49 8.19 11.89
C ALA A 86 -4.53 8.24 13.44
N GLY A 87 -3.39 8.43 14.09
CA GLY A 87 -3.29 8.53 15.54
C GLY A 87 -3.35 7.18 16.26
N ILE A 88 -3.09 6.07 15.56
CA ILE A 88 -3.05 4.74 16.17
C ILE A 88 -1.86 4.63 17.13
N GLY A 89 -2.12 4.12 18.32
CA GLY A 89 -1.14 3.97 19.38
C GLY A 89 -1.50 2.92 20.41
N HIS A 90 -0.86 3.01 21.56
CA HIS A 90 -1.02 2.03 22.63
C HIS A 90 -2.45 1.96 23.14
N GLY A 91 -3.04 0.77 23.14
CA GLY A 91 -4.40 0.49 23.57
C GLY A 91 -5.42 0.51 22.42
N ASP A 92 -5.06 0.98 21.24
CA ASP A 92 -5.95 1.00 20.10
C ASP A 92 -5.89 -0.33 19.35
N GLU A 93 -7.04 -0.86 18.97
CA GLU A 93 -7.15 -2.03 18.12
C GLU A 93 -7.37 -1.64 16.67
N VAL A 94 -6.69 -2.36 15.76
CA VAL A 94 -6.83 -2.22 14.31
C VAL A 94 -7.26 -3.56 13.72
N ILE A 95 -8.41 -3.57 13.06
CA ILE A 95 -8.89 -4.75 12.34
C ILE A 95 -8.05 -4.95 11.09
N VAL A 96 -7.55 -6.17 10.89
CA VAL A 96 -6.70 -6.59 9.78
C VAL A 96 -7.17 -7.94 9.20
N PRO A 97 -6.96 -8.20 7.90
CA PRO A 97 -7.24 -9.52 7.34
C PRO A 97 -6.23 -10.57 7.83
N PRO A 98 -6.63 -11.83 8.02
CA PRO A 98 -5.72 -12.93 8.35
C PRO A 98 -4.88 -13.39 7.16
N PHE A 99 -5.31 -13.10 5.94
CA PHE A 99 -4.59 -13.39 4.70
C PHE A 99 -4.05 -12.09 4.10
N THR A 100 -2.80 -11.80 4.38
CA THR A 100 -2.11 -10.60 3.91
C THR A 100 -0.59 -10.78 3.93
N TYR A 101 0.13 -9.81 3.39
CA TYR A 101 1.57 -9.73 3.60
C TYR A 101 1.86 -9.36 5.06
N LEU A 102 2.82 -10.02 5.67
CA LEU A 102 3.12 -9.89 7.11
C LEU A 102 3.33 -8.42 7.56
N ALA A 103 3.87 -7.58 6.68
CA ALA A 103 4.11 -6.17 6.96
C ALA A 103 2.84 -5.39 7.34
N THR A 104 1.64 -5.82 6.93
CA THR A 104 0.38 -5.23 7.36
C THR A 104 0.21 -5.34 8.87
N ILE A 105 0.49 -6.53 9.42
CA ILE A 105 0.40 -6.80 10.86
C ILE A 105 1.53 -6.12 11.61
N GLU A 106 2.77 -6.21 11.07
CA GLU A 106 3.94 -5.56 11.65
C GLU A 106 3.78 -4.05 11.73
N ALA A 107 3.15 -3.41 10.73
CA ALA A 107 2.92 -1.98 10.74
C ALA A 107 1.99 -1.52 11.88
N VAL A 108 0.95 -2.31 12.20
CA VAL A 108 0.08 -2.04 13.36
C VAL A 108 0.87 -2.12 14.66
N LEU A 109 1.69 -3.16 14.82
CA LEU A 109 2.55 -3.32 16.01
C LEU A 109 3.59 -2.20 16.11
N LEU A 110 4.17 -1.76 14.99
CA LEU A 110 5.13 -0.65 14.96
C LEU A 110 4.46 0.68 15.32
N ALA A 111 3.20 0.88 14.96
CA ALA A 111 2.43 2.05 15.38
C ALA A 111 2.04 2.00 16.88
N GLY A 112 2.22 0.85 17.54
CA GLY A 112 1.88 0.63 18.95
C GLY A 112 0.47 0.13 19.16
N GLY A 113 -0.29 -0.14 18.10
CA GLY A 113 -1.63 -0.72 18.14
C GLY A 113 -1.63 -2.25 18.30
N LEU A 114 -2.80 -2.82 18.47
CA LEU A 114 -3.05 -4.24 18.55
C LEU A 114 -3.79 -4.72 17.30
N PRO A 115 -3.23 -5.62 16.47
CA PRO A 115 -3.94 -6.17 15.32
C PRO A 115 -5.01 -7.17 15.78
N VAL A 116 -6.22 -6.99 15.30
CA VAL A 116 -7.37 -7.88 15.53
C VAL A 116 -7.78 -8.48 14.19
N PHE A 117 -7.82 -9.79 14.10
CA PHE A 117 -8.16 -10.47 12.86
C PHE A 117 -9.67 -10.55 12.67
N ALA A 118 -10.13 -10.21 11.47
CA ALA A 118 -11.51 -10.41 11.06
C ALA A 118 -11.57 -11.34 9.84
N GLU A 119 -12.72 -11.97 9.61
CA GLU A 119 -12.92 -12.86 8.48
C GLU A 119 -12.80 -12.14 7.14
N ILE A 120 -12.42 -12.90 6.12
CA ILE A 120 -12.35 -12.48 4.72
C ILE A 120 -13.38 -13.24 3.90
N ASP A 121 -13.80 -12.67 2.80
CA ASP A 121 -14.67 -13.32 1.84
C ASP A 121 -13.91 -14.09 0.74
N ASP A 122 -14.60 -14.54 -0.28
CA ASP A 122 -14.04 -15.29 -1.42
C ASP A 122 -13.19 -14.42 -2.35
N THR A 123 -13.17 -13.11 -2.18
CA THR A 123 -12.22 -12.18 -2.82
C THR A 123 -10.88 -12.09 -2.10
N LEU A 124 -10.74 -12.76 -0.95
CA LEU A 124 -9.60 -12.68 -0.05
C LEU A 124 -9.41 -11.32 0.63
N CYS A 125 -10.41 -10.46 0.56
CA CYS A 125 -10.45 -9.17 1.24
C CYS A 125 -11.35 -9.25 2.49
N LEU A 126 -11.18 -8.30 3.42
CA LEU A 126 -12.13 -8.13 4.53
C LEU A 126 -13.52 -7.85 4.00
N ASP A 127 -14.54 -8.41 4.66
CA ASP A 127 -15.93 -8.05 4.45
C ASP A 127 -16.53 -7.31 5.65
N ALA A 128 -17.61 -6.58 5.43
CA ALA A 128 -18.24 -5.78 6.48
C ALA A 128 -18.77 -6.65 7.64
N SER A 129 -19.24 -7.86 7.37
CA SER A 129 -19.78 -8.77 8.40
C SER A 129 -18.67 -9.32 9.30
N GLY A 130 -17.52 -9.66 8.71
CA GLY A 130 -16.33 -10.07 9.44
C GLY A 130 -15.76 -8.94 10.29
N ILE A 131 -15.71 -7.72 9.74
CA ILE A 131 -15.31 -6.53 10.49
C ILE A 131 -16.24 -6.31 11.67
N GLU A 132 -17.57 -6.30 11.45
CA GLU A 132 -18.56 -6.06 12.51
C GLU A 132 -18.47 -7.08 13.64
N ALA A 133 -18.22 -8.35 13.30
CA ALA A 133 -18.08 -9.43 14.29
C ALA A 133 -16.82 -9.29 15.16
N ALA A 134 -15.79 -8.62 14.65
CA ALA A 134 -14.51 -8.42 15.34
C ALA A 134 -14.44 -7.10 16.14
N LEU A 135 -15.45 -6.24 16.05
CA LEU A 135 -15.45 -4.94 16.74
C LEU A 135 -15.43 -5.09 18.27
N THR A 136 -14.61 -4.27 18.89
CA THR A 136 -14.60 -4.05 20.35
C THR A 136 -14.68 -2.55 20.65
N PRO A 137 -14.86 -2.14 21.90
CA PRO A 137 -14.81 -0.72 22.28
C PRO A 137 -13.45 -0.05 22.02
N GLU A 138 -12.39 -0.82 21.90
CA GLU A 138 -11.01 -0.39 21.68
C GLU A 138 -10.66 -0.28 20.18
N THR A 139 -11.55 -0.77 19.30
CA THR A 139 -11.34 -0.71 17.85
C THR A 139 -11.36 0.73 17.34
N LYS A 140 -10.28 1.15 16.68
CA LYS A 140 -10.10 2.51 16.16
C LYS A 140 -10.07 2.57 14.64
N ALA A 141 -9.54 1.53 14.00
CA ALA A 141 -9.33 1.54 12.56
C ALA A 141 -9.54 0.15 11.94
N VAL A 142 -9.80 0.18 10.65
CA VAL A 142 -9.76 -0.97 9.76
C VAL A 142 -8.62 -0.75 8.77
N LEU A 143 -7.68 -1.67 8.71
CA LEU A 143 -6.63 -1.72 7.70
C LEU A 143 -7.02 -2.77 6.66
N LEU A 144 -7.67 -2.30 5.60
CA LEU A 144 -8.14 -3.09 4.48
C LEU A 144 -7.01 -3.33 3.49
N VAL A 145 -6.85 -4.56 3.03
CA VAL A 145 -5.89 -4.92 1.97
C VAL A 145 -6.66 -5.36 0.73
N HIS A 146 -6.40 -4.71 -0.40
CA HIS A 146 -6.91 -5.12 -1.71
C HIS A 146 -6.06 -6.26 -2.26
N MET A 147 -6.36 -7.49 -1.80
CA MET A 147 -5.50 -8.66 -1.98
C MET A 147 -5.42 -9.10 -3.43
N CYS A 148 -4.22 -9.38 -3.92
CA CYS A 148 -3.95 -9.86 -5.29
C CYS A 148 -4.50 -8.95 -6.40
N GLY A 149 -4.75 -7.68 -6.11
CA GLY A 149 -5.32 -6.72 -7.05
C GLY A 149 -6.85 -6.71 -7.13
N ALA A 150 -7.54 -7.51 -6.30
CA ALA A 150 -8.99 -7.46 -6.17
C ALA A 150 -9.40 -6.24 -5.33
N ALA A 151 -10.37 -5.48 -5.81
CA ALA A 151 -11.02 -4.46 -4.99
C ALA A 151 -11.98 -5.16 -4.01
N ALA A 152 -11.88 -4.83 -2.72
CA ALA A 152 -12.89 -5.23 -1.75
C ALA A 152 -14.25 -4.60 -2.08
N ASP A 153 -15.34 -5.16 -1.56
CA ASP A 153 -16.66 -4.52 -1.63
C ASP A 153 -16.69 -3.32 -0.68
N MET A 154 -16.40 -2.14 -1.23
CA MET A 154 -16.14 -0.94 -0.46
C MET A 154 -17.40 -0.35 0.17
N ASP A 155 -18.56 -0.44 -0.50
CA ASP A 155 -19.78 0.26 -0.06
C ASP A 155 -20.21 -0.14 1.36
N PRO A 156 -20.38 -1.45 1.69
CA PRO A 156 -20.76 -1.85 3.05
C PRO A 156 -19.65 -1.60 4.08
N ILE A 157 -18.38 -1.67 3.69
CA ILE A 157 -17.24 -1.38 4.60
C ILE A 157 -17.24 0.11 4.97
N LEU A 158 -17.41 0.99 3.99
CA LEU A 158 -17.47 2.45 4.20
C LEU A 158 -18.66 2.84 5.09
N GLU A 159 -19.82 2.22 4.85
CA GLU A 159 -21.00 2.46 5.70
C GLU A 159 -20.74 2.05 7.13
N LEU A 160 -20.20 0.86 7.37
CA LEU A 160 -19.86 0.36 8.68
C LEU A 160 -18.83 1.26 9.40
N CYS A 161 -17.74 1.63 8.71
CA CYS A 161 -16.71 2.51 9.27
C CYS A 161 -17.30 3.85 9.70
N ARG A 162 -18.18 4.44 8.88
CA ARG A 162 -18.87 5.69 9.22
C ARG A 162 -19.81 5.55 10.41
N GLU A 163 -20.58 4.45 10.50
CA GLU A 163 -21.51 4.21 11.59
C GLU A 163 -20.82 3.96 12.93
N ARG A 164 -19.64 3.39 12.90
CA ARG A 164 -18.84 3.02 14.07
C ARG A 164 -17.74 4.02 14.41
N ASP A 165 -17.62 5.12 13.66
CA ASP A 165 -16.56 6.13 13.80
C ASP A 165 -15.15 5.53 13.72
N LEU A 166 -14.94 4.63 12.73
CA LEU A 166 -13.67 3.95 12.49
C LEU A 166 -12.90 4.62 11.37
N VAL A 167 -11.59 4.72 11.53
CA VAL A 167 -10.69 5.16 10.46
C VAL A 167 -10.48 3.99 9.50
N LEU A 168 -10.80 4.18 8.22
CA LEU A 168 -10.47 3.21 7.18
C LEU A 168 -9.11 3.58 6.56
N ILE A 169 -8.18 2.63 6.55
CA ILE A 169 -6.89 2.71 5.85
C ILE A 169 -6.86 1.62 4.81
N GLU A 170 -6.51 1.97 3.57
CA GLU A 170 -6.43 1.03 2.46
C GLU A 170 -4.97 0.71 2.12
N ASP A 171 -4.59 -0.55 2.17
CA ASP A 171 -3.35 -1.06 1.57
C ASP A 171 -3.67 -1.54 0.13
N ALA A 172 -3.37 -0.67 -0.84
CA ALA A 172 -3.52 -0.94 -2.26
C ALA A 172 -2.18 -1.32 -2.93
N GLY A 173 -1.19 -1.76 -2.16
CA GLY A 173 0.15 -2.10 -2.65
C GLY A 173 0.15 -3.18 -3.75
N GLN A 174 -0.84 -4.08 -3.76
CA GLN A 174 -1.04 -5.10 -4.79
C GLN A 174 -2.09 -4.71 -5.83
N ALA A 175 -2.72 -3.54 -5.70
CA ALA A 175 -3.91 -3.17 -6.46
C ALA A 175 -3.78 -1.81 -7.16
N LEU A 176 -2.55 -1.34 -7.41
CA LEU A 176 -2.34 -0.12 -8.20
C LEU A 176 -2.98 -0.27 -9.59
N GLY A 177 -3.92 0.64 -9.90
CA GLY A 177 -4.69 0.59 -11.15
C GLY A 177 -5.99 -0.22 -11.06
N ALA A 178 -6.34 -0.75 -9.89
CA ALA A 178 -7.67 -1.27 -9.65
C ALA A 178 -8.65 -0.12 -9.33
N TRP A 179 -9.91 -0.30 -9.73
CA TRP A 179 -10.96 0.69 -9.60
C TRP A 179 -12.21 0.06 -9.02
N TYR A 180 -12.90 0.80 -8.17
CA TYR A 180 -14.20 0.43 -7.64
C TYR A 180 -15.19 1.56 -7.94
N HIS A 181 -16.26 1.27 -8.66
CA HIS A 181 -17.28 2.24 -9.10
C HIS A 181 -16.71 3.51 -9.74
N GLY A 182 -15.62 3.39 -10.52
CA GLY A 182 -15.01 4.51 -11.25
C GLY A 182 -14.07 5.39 -10.41
N ARG A 183 -13.72 4.96 -9.19
CA ARG A 183 -12.71 5.58 -8.33
C ARG A 183 -11.57 4.61 -8.07
N SER A 184 -10.33 5.10 -8.08
CA SER A 184 -9.16 4.27 -7.77
C SER A 184 -9.26 3.72 -6.34
N VAL A 185 -8.96 2.44 -6.15
CA VAL A 185 -8.79 1.89 -4.79
C VAL A 185 -7.57 2.56 -4.14
N GLY A 186 -7.57 2.64 -2.82
CA GLY A 186 -6.59 3.41 -2.04
C GLY A 186 -6.98 4.88 -1.82
N LEU A 187 -8.19 5.29 -2.27
CA LEU A 187 -8.70 6.65 -2.11
C LEU A 187 -10.02 6.73 -1.34
N PHE A 188 -10.55 5.61 -0.87
CA PHE A 188 -11.85 5.58 -0.16
C PHE A 188 -11.68 5.83 1.34
N GLY A 189 -10.51 5.51 1.88
CA GLY A 189 -10.15 5.70 3.28
C GLY A 189 -9.78 7.14 3.65
N ALA A 190 -9.16 7.29 4.83
CA ALA A 190 -8.68 8.56 5.38
C ALA A 190 -7.38 9.03 4.71
#